data_b794934e0381006a68e1fd23a7b2209a
#
_entry.id   b794934e0381006a68e1fd23a7b2209a
#
_cell.length_a   1.000
_cell.length_b   1.000
_cell.length_c   1.000
_cell.angle_alpha   90.00
_cell.angle_beta   90.00
_cell.angle_gamma   90.00
#
_symmetry.space_group_name_H-M   'P 1'
#
loop_
_entity.id
_entity.type
_entity.pdbx_description
1 polymer ?
#
loop_
_entity_poly.entity_id
_entity_poly.type
_entity_poly.pdbx_seq_one_letter_code
_entity_poly.pdbx_strand_id
1 'polypeptide(L)'
;MKMKTIIRQVVLGAAVLAVAGCASYRWTSGVPKEMRTVCVPTFRNETDITELGNVTARQILREFQREGTFRVARQDDAAVEVQGVLKSQNTEYVGGDRRTGMRYGVHNLTVKAVVSVIDRRNGKVLVNNREYTAMGSFTTGQDVATHRRDASGRVAEDLATKIVDDVLRMKW
;
A
#
# COMPACT_ATOMS: atom_id res chain seq x y z
N MET A 1 -34.06 38.41 -32.09
CA MET A 1 -33.06 38.73 -31.03
C MET A 1 -33.32 38.02 -29.71
N LYS A 2 -34.58 37.82 -29.26
CA LYS A 2 -34.89 37.20 -27.94
C LYS A 2 -34.48 35.72 -27.78
N MET A 3 -34.51 34.92 -28.85
CA MET A 3 -34.16 33.47 -28.80
C MET A 3 -32.69 33.19 -28.49
N LYS A 4 -31.76 34.01 -29.03
CA LYS A 4 -30.30 33.87 -28.73
C LYS A 4 -29.97 34.20 -27.26
N THR A 5 -30.72 35.14 -26.66
CA THR A 5 -30.55 35.54 -25.26
C THR A 5 -31.02 34.42 -24.32
N ILE A 6 -32.13 33.77 -24.62
CA ILE A 6 -32.70 32.65 -23.85
C ILE A 6 -31.73 31.44 -23.89
N ILE A 7 -31.19 31.08 -25.06
CA ILE A 7 -30.26 29.98 -25.22
C ILE A 7 -28.95 30.24 -24.40
N ARG A 8 -28.48 31.49 -24.43
CA ARG A 8 -27.27 31.87 -23.66
C ARG A 8 -27.47 31.78 -22.14
N GLN A 9 -28.66 32.14 -21.66
CA GLN A 9 -28.98 32.01 -20.23
C GLN A 9 -29.18 30.57 -19.80
N VAL A 10 -29.76 29.71 -20.63
CA VAL A 10 -29.90 28.26 -20.34
C VAL A 10 -28.54 27.57 -20.32
N VAL A 11 -27.65 27.90 -21.26
CA VAL A 11 -26.27 27.33 -21.28
C VAL A 11 -25.46 27.79 -20.06
N LEU A 12 -25.60 29.07 -19.66
CA LEU A 12 -24.92 29.56 -18.45
C LEU A 12 -25.45 28.89 -17.18
N GLY A 13 -26.74 28.66 -17.06
CA GLY A 13 -27.39 27.97 -15.95
C GLY A 13 -26.96 26.50 -15.86
N ALA A 14 -26.87 25.80 -16.99
CA ALA A 14 -26.39 24.42 -17.06
C ALA A 14 -24.91 24.29 -16.69
N ALA A 15 -24.05 25.25 -17.08
CA ALA A 15 -22.64 25.28 -16.73
C ALA A 15 -22.41 25.48 -15.22
N VAL A 16 -23.21 26.31 -14.56
CA VAL A 16 -23.14 26.54 -13.10
C VAL A 16 -23.57 25.30 -12.32
N LEU A 17 -24.60 24.57 -12.78
CA LEU A 17 -25.06 23.33 -12.17
C LEU A 17 -24.04 22.20 -12.31
N ALA A 18 -23.28 22.13 -13.40
CA ALA A 18 -22.23 21.13 -13.61
C ALA A 18 -21.04 21.33 -12.67
N VAL A 19 -20.70 22.56 -12.31
CA VAL A 19 -19.58 22.85 -11.38
C VAL A 19 -19.96 22.53 -9.92
N ALA A 20 -21.21 22.69 -9.53
CA ALA A 20 -21.69 22.40 -8.18
C ALA A 20 -21.71 20.89 -7.87
N GLY A 21 -21.81 20.01 -8.87
CA GLY A 21 -21.86 18.56 -8.69
C GLY A 21 -20.51 17.94 -8.28
N CYS A 22 -19.37 18.56 -8.62
CA CYS A 22 -18.04 18.02 -8.29
C CYS A 22 -17.59 18.30 -6.84
N ALA A 23 -18.22 19.24 -6.13
CA ALA A 23 -17.82 19.62 -4.77
C ALA A 23 -18.36 18.70 -3.67
N SER A 24 -19.31 17.81 -3.98
CA SER A 24 -19.98 16.97 -2.97
C SER A 24 -19.50 15.53 -2.89
N TYR A 25 -18.57 15.10 -3.77
CA TYR A 25 -18.01 13.76 -3.69
C TYR A 25 -16.89 13.70 -2.64
N ARG A 26 -17.26 13.85 -1.38
CA ARG A 26 -16.40 13.49 -0.25
C ARG A 26 -16.51 11.97 -0.06
N TRP A 27 -15.46 11.25 -0.43
CA TRP A 27 -15.26 9.91 0.09
C TRP A 27 -15.21 10.03 1.62
N THR A 28 -16.31 9.73 2.27
CA THR A 28 -16.32 9.59 3.71
C THR A 28 -15.67 8.24 4.00
N SER A 29 -14.36 8.24 4.17
CA SER A 29 -13.68 7.07 4.71
C SER A 29 -14.40 6.71 6.02
N GLY A 30 -14.78 5.44 6.19
CA GLY A 30 -15.43 4.99 7.44
C GLY A 30 -14.56 5.15 8.69
N VAL A 31 -13.35 5.69 8.54
CA VAL A 31 -12.38 5.93 9.61
C VAL A 31 -12.79 7.16 10.44
N PRO A 32 -13.06 7.02 11.74
CA PRO A 32 -13.33 8.14 12.65
C PRO A 32 -12.20 9.16 12.64
N LYS A 33 -12.52 10.45 12.78
CA LYS A 33 -11.52 11.53 12.71
C LYS A 33 -10.38 11.36 13.72
N GLU A 34 -10.69 10.91 14.91
CA GLU A 34 -9.77 10.65 16.02
C GLU A 34 -8.85 9.44 15.77
N MET A 35 -9.16 8.60 14.78
CA MET A 35 -8.36 7.43 14.40
C MET A 35 -7.47 7.67 13.17
N ARG A 36 -7.48 8.88 12.60
CA ARG A 36 -6.80 9.19 11.33
C ARG A 36 -5.31 9.49 11.47
N THR A 37 -4.67 9.10 12.56
CA THR A 37 -3.22 9.16 12.71
C THR A 37 -2.67 7.76 12.84
N VAL A 38 -1.63 7.44 12.02
CA VAL A 38 -1.04 6.11 11.95
C VAL A 38 0.47 6.16 12.11
N CYS A 39 1.01 5.19 12.85
CA CYS A 39 2.43 4.87 12.84
C CYS A 39 2.65 3.43 12.39
N VAL A 40 3.80 3.21 11.79
CA VAL A 40 4.24 1.88 11.33
C VAL A 40 5.68 1.70 11.80
N PRO A 41 5.89 1.00 12.91
CA PRO A 41 7.23 0.60 13.34
C PRO A 41 7.90 -0.28 12.30
N THR A 42 9.22 -0.36 12.34
CA THR A 42 9.96 -1.33 11.52
C THR A 42 9.42 -2.74 11.76
N PHE A 43 9.08 -3.44 10.69
CA PHE A 43 8.61 -4.82 10.78
C PHE A 43 9.73 -5.73 11.24
N ARG A 44 9.41 -6.62 12.19
CA ARG A 44 10.33 -7.68 12.58
C ARG A 44 10.58 -8.58 11.37
N ASN A 45 11.85 -8.86 11.10
CA ASN A 45 12.25 -9.59 9.91
C ASN A 45 12.83 -10.95 10.31
N GLU A 46 12.14 -12.02 9.98
CA GLU A 46 12.56 -13.42 10.17
C GLU A 46 13.04 -14.05 8.83
N THR A 47 13.21 -13.21 7.78
CA THR A 47 13.73 -13.64 6.47
C THR A 47 15.23 -13.37 6.36
N ASP A 48 15.90 -13.95 5.36
CA ASP A 48 17.32 -13.71 5.09
C ASP A 48 17.59 -12.45 4.23
N ILE A 49 16.56 -11.66 3.90
CA ILE A 49 16.71 -10.39 3.19
C ILE A 49 16.83 -9.26 4.20
N THR A 50 18.05 -8.85 4.54
CA THR A 50 18.39 -7.99 5.66
C THR A 50 17.50 -6.75 5.72
N GLU A 51 17.35 -5.91 4.83
CA GLU A 51 16.63 -4.63 4.94
C GLU A 51 15.11 -4.70 4.72
N LEU A 52 14.54 -5.90 4.49
CA LEU A 52 13.16 -6.04 4.04
C LEU A 52 12.14 -5.47 5.04
N GLY A 53 12.37 -5.62 6.34
CA GLY A 53 11.49 -5.06 7.38
C GLY A 53 11.40 -3.54 7.33
N ASN A 54 12.54 -2.86 7.17
CA ASN A 54 12.60 -1.41 7.03
C ASN A 54 11.98 -0.94 5.71
N VAL A 55 12.25 -1.66 4.62
CA VAL A 55 11.70 -1.31 3.29
C VAL A 55 10.18 -1.45 3.31
N THR A 56 9.65 -2.54 3.87
CA THR A 56 8.21 -2.77 3.98
C THR A 56 7.52 -1.69 4.83
N ALA A 57 8.04 -1.35 6.01
CA ALA A 57 7.48 -0.30 6.84
C ALA A 57 7.43 1.06 6.12
N ARG A 58 8.51 1.43 5.43
CA ARG A 58 8.56 2.67 4.64
C ARG A 58 7.56 2.67 3.47
N GLN A 59 7.35 1.54 2.81
CA GLN A 59 6.37 1.44 1.72
C GLN A 59 4.93 1.57 2.25
N ILE A 60 4.62 0.95 3.40
CA ILE A 60 3.31 1.10 4.04
C ILE A 60 3.06 2.56 4.43
N LEU A 61 4.06 3.26 4.99
CA LEU A 61 3.94 4.69 5.31
C LEU A 61 3.69 5.54 4.07
N ARG A 62 4.39 5.29 2.95
CA ARG A 62 4.16 5.98 1.68
C ARG A 62 2.77 5.72 1.13
N GLU A 63 2.29 4.49 1.24
CA GLU A 63 0.97 4.12 0.77
C GLU A 63 -0.13 4.83 1.57
N PHE A 64 -0.02 4.91 2.90
CA PHE A 64 -0.92 5.73 3.72
C PHE A 64 -0.89 7.22 3.35
N GLN A 65 0.31 7.76 3.04
CA GLN A 65 0.45 9.15 2.59
C GLN A 65 -0.19 9.38 1.23
N ARG A 66 -0.04 8.43 0.31
CA ARG A 66 -0.62 8.50 -1.05
C ARG A 66 -2.14 8.46 -1.01
N GLU A 67 -2.69 7.61 -0.17
CA GLU A 67 -4.12 7.39 0.01
C GLU A 67 -4.81 8.59 0.69
N GLY A 68 -4.13 9.22 1.63
CA GLY A 68 -4.54 10.50 2.22
C GLY A 68 -5.64 10.45 3.28
N THR A 69 -6.18 9.27 3.61
CA THR A 69 -7.16 9.13 4.72
C THR A 69 -6.49 9.22 6.07
N PHE A 70 -5.28 8.64 6.19
CA PHE A 70 -4.48 8.68 7.41
C PHE A 70 -3.33 9.69 7.29
N ARG A 71 -3.08 10.40 8.37
CA ARG A 71 -1.88 11.20 8.54
C ARG A 71 -0.82 10.36 9.27
N VAL A 72 0.34 10.23 8.67
CA VAL A 72 1.49 9.61 9.34
C VAL A 72 1.93 10.45 10.53
N ALA A 73 2.07 9.82 11.68
CA ALA A 73 2.46 10.45 12.93
C ALA A 73 3.60 9.66 13.61
N ARG A 74 4.25 10.29 14.58
CA ARG A 74 5.20 9.62 15.47
C ARG A 74 4.45 8.61 16.34
N GLN A 75 5.16 7.64 16.87
CA GLN A 75 4.55 6.57 17.66
C GLN A 75 3.73 7.13 18.85
N ASP A 76 4.21 8.18 19.50
CA ASP A 76 3.54 8.78 20.65
C ASP A 76 2.25 9.54 20.28
N ASP A 77 2.15 10.02 19.05
CA ASP A 77 1.05 10.85 18.55
C ASP A 77 0.06 10.06 17.67
N ALA A 78 0.34 8.78 17.41
CA ALA A 78 -0.48 7.95 16.54
C ALA A 78 -1.64 7.30 17.31
N ALA A 79 -2.84 7.39 16.76
CA ALA A 79 -4.01 6.66 17.27
C ALA A 79 -4.01 5.20 16.85
N VAL A 80 -3.44 4.89 15.67
CA VAL A 80 -3.38 3.55 15.09
C VAL A 80 -1.93 3.14 14.90
N GLU A 81 -1.60 1.93 15.29
CA GLU A 81 -0.31 1.31 15.03
C GLU A 81 -0.49 0.08 14.15
N VAL A 82 0.27 0.01 13.05
CA VAL A 82 0.35 -1.15 12.17
C VAL A 82 1.70 -1.82 12.39
N GLN A 83 1.70 -2.92 13.11
CA GLN A 83 2.91 -3.70 13.38
C GLN A 83 2.88 -5.04 12.66
N GLY A 84 4.05 -5.55 12.27
CA GLY A 84 4.11 -6.81 11.55
C GLY A 84 5.44 -7.54 11.65
N VAL A 85 5.36 -8.79 11.22
CA VAL A 85 6.50 -9.70 11.15
C VAL A 85 6.56 -10.30 9.76
N LEU A 86 7.69 -10.20 9.10
CA LEU A 86 7.99 -10.93 7.88
C LEU A 86 8.43 -12.35 8.27
N LYS A 87 7.55 -13.33 8.08
CA LYS A 87 7.69 -14.69 8.62
C LYS A 87 8.57 -15.59 7.79
N SER A 88 8.43 -15.51 6.48
CA SER A 88 9.15 -16.40 5.57
C SER A 88 9.27 -15.77 4.20
N GLN A 89 10.30 -16.21 3.49
CA GLN A 89 10.45 -15.98 2.07
C GLN A 89 10.67 -17.32 1.36
N ASN A 90 10.27 -17.38 0.11
CA ASN A 90 10.58 -18.47 -0.80
C ASN A 90 11.03 -17.91 -2.14
N THR A 91 12.05 -18.54 -2.72
CA THR A 91 12.51 -18.20 -4.08
C THR A 91 12.38 -19.42 -4.95
N GLU A 92 11.54 -19.35 -5.97
CA GLU A 92 11.26 -20.46 -6.88
C GLU A 92 11.75 -20.12 -8.29
N TYR A 93 12.41 -21.07 -8.94
CA TYR A 93 12.77 -20.99 -10.34
C TYR A 93 11.55 -21.27 -11.21
N VAL A 94 11.20 -20.35 -12.08
CA VAL A 94 9.97 -20.46 -12.93
C VAL A 94 10.31 -20.84 -14.37
N GLY A 95 11.50 -20.49 -14.86
CA GLY A 95 11.92 -20.81 -16.21
C GLY A 95 13.02 -19.88 -16.73
N GLY A 96 13.53 -20.17 -17.92
CA GLY A 96 14.54 -19.32 -18.58
C GLY A 96 14.74 -19.76 -20.02
N ASP A 97 15.21 -18.86 -20.88
CA ASP A 97 15.51 -19.18 -22.27
C ASP A 97 16.89 -19.85 -22.37
N ARG A 98 16.89 -21.11 -22.84
CA ARG A 98 18.12 -21.89 -23.09
C ARG A 98 18.70 -21.66 -24.50
N ARG A 99 18.00 -20.91 -25.38
CA ARG A 99 18.36 -20.76 -26.79
C ARG A 99 19.51 -19.79 -27.05
N THR A 100 19.72 -18.81 -26.15
CA THR A 100 20.69 -17.73 -26.36
C THR A 100 22.06 -17.98 -25.76
N GLY A 101 22.32 -19.15 -25.18
CA GLY A 101 23.59 -19.44 -24.49
C GLY A 101 23.80 -18.66 -23.20
N MET A 102 22.96 -17.67 -22.91
CA MET A 102 22.94 -16.92 -21.66
C MET A 102 21.95 -17.58 -20.69
N ARG A 103 22.45 -18.04 -19.55
CA ARG A 103 21.64 -18.67 -18.50
C ARG A 103 20.88 -17.61 -17.70
N TYR A 104 19.86 -17.00 -18.33
CA TYR A 104 18.93 -16.16 -17.60
C TYR A 104 17.82 -17.04 -17.04
N GLY A 105 17.78 -17.15 -15.71
CA GLY A 105 16.68 -17.80 -15.03
C GLY A 105 15.70 -16.75 -14.49
N VAL A 106 14.41 -16.98 -14.62
CA VAL A 106 13.36 -16.20 -13.96
C VAL A 106 13.05 -16.86 -12.62
N HIS A 107 13.10 -16.07 -11.56
CA HIS A 107 12.77 -16.51 -10.22
C HIS A 107 11.63 -15.66 -9.65
N ASN A 108 10.74 -16.29 -8.90
CA ASN A 108 9.74 -15.63 -8.09
C ASN A 108 10.18 -15.58 -6.63
N LEU A 109 10.21 -14.39 -6.07
CA LEU A 109 10.41 -14.15 -4.65
C LEU A 109 9.03 -13.98 -4.01
N THR A 110 8.64 -14.91 -3.13
CA THR A 110 7.39 -14.83 -2.36
C THR A 110 7.72 -14.55 -0.90
N VAL A 111 7.05 -13.58 -0.31
CA VAL A 111 7.21 -13.22 1.11
C VAL A 111 5.87 -13.28 1.80
N LYS A 112 5.85 -13.88 3.00
CA LYS A 112 4.69 -13.89 3.90
C LYS A 112 4.92 -12.94 5.07
N ALA A 113 3.91 -12.10 5.33
CA ALA A 113 3.88 -11.20 6.47
C ALA A 113 2.67 -11.49 7.35
N VAL A 114 2.85 -11.34 8.65
CA VAL A 114 1.77 -11.38 9.64
C VAL A 114 1.66 -10.01 10.26
N VAL A 115 0.47 -9.40 10.21
CA VAL A 115 0.23 -8.01 10.59
C VAL A 115 -0.87 -7.91 11.61
N SER A 116 -0.67 -7.05 12.60
CA SER A 116 -1.67 -6.65 13.58
C SER A 116 -1.87 -5.14 13.55
N VAL A 117 -3.12 -4.71 13.74
CA VAL A 117 -3.49 -3.29 13.82
C VAL A 117 -4.05 -3.02 15.22
N ILE A 118 -3.53 -2.02 15.87
CA ILE A 118 -3.82 -1.72 17.28
C ILE A 118 -4.32 -0.28 17.40
N ASP A 119 -5.43 -0.08 18.14
CA ASP A 119 -5.84 1.23 18.64
C ASP A 119 -4.97 1.57 19.87
N ARG A 120 -4.07 2.52 19.71
CA ARG A 120 -3.11 2.90 20.76
C ARG A 120 -3.76 3.67 21.91
N ARG A 121 -4.93 4.24 21.74
CA ARG A 121 -5.64 5.01 22.77
C ARG A 121 -6.12 4.12 23.92
N ASN A 122 -6.47 2.87 23.60
CA ASN A 122 -7.03 1.91 24.57
C ASN A 122 -6.37 0.53 24.53
N GLY A 123 -5.38 0.33 23.65
CA GLY A 123 -4.69 -0.95 23.49
C GLY A 123 -5.50 -2.04 22.78
N LYS A 124 -6.67 -1.71 22.21
CA LYS A 124 -7.53 -2.68 21.54
C LYS A 124 -6.89 -3.16 20.24
N VAL A 125 -6.81 -4.47 20.07
CA VAL A 125 -6.40 -5.08 18.81
C VAL A 125 -7.57 -5.04 17.83
N LEU A 126 -7.43 -4.29 16.75
CA LEU A 126 -8.43 -4.14 15.69
C LEU A 126 -8.32 -5.25 14.64
N VAL A 127 -7.09 -5.62 14.29
CA VAL A 127 -6.76 -6.78 13.44
C VAL A 127 -5.69 -7.58 14.17
N ASN A 128 -5.91 -8.88 14.31
CA ASN A 128 -4.98 -9.76 15.01
C ASN A 128 -4.35 -10.76 14.04
N ASN A 129 -3.04 -10.70 13.91
CA ASN A 129 -2.21 -11.68 13.20
C ASN A 129 -2.75 -12.09 11.81
N ARG A 130 -3.17 -11.10 11.00
CA ARG A 130 -3.63 -11.36 9.63
C ARG A 130 -2.44 -11.63 8.72
N GLU A 131 -2.55 -12.70 7.93
CA GLU A 131 -1.51 -13.08 6.98
C GLU A 131 -1.70 -12.36 5.64
N TYR A 132 -0.58 -11.91 5.07
CA TYR A 132 -0.46 -11.34 3.73
C TYR A 132 0.66 -12.03 2.99
N THR A 133 0.45 -12.26 1.70
CA THR A 133 1.47 -12.83 0.81
C THR A 133 1.66 -11.91 -0.37
N ALA A 134 2.91 -11.61 -0.69
CA ALA A 134 3.30 -10.84 -1.86
C ALA A 134 4.38 -11.56 -2.67
N MET A 135 4.40 -11.29 -3.97
CA MET A 135 5.34 -11.92 -4.90
C MET A 135 5.98 -10.88 -5.81
N GLY A 136 7.28 -11.03 -6.05
CA GLY A 136 8.03 -10.26 -7.02
C GLY A 136 8.93 -11.16 -7.84
N SER A 137 9.00 -10.95 -9.16
CA SER A 137 9.87 -11.74 -10.03
C SER A 137 11.19 -11.04 -10.27
N PHE A 138 12.27 -11.80 -10.41
CA PHE A 138 13.58 -11.30 -10.84
C PHE A 138 14.28 -12.28 -11.76
N THR A 139 15.21 -11.75 -12.56
CA THR A 139 16.05 -12.58 -13.44
C THR A 139 17.43 -12.75 -12.86
N THR A 140 17.96 -13.95 -12.95
CA THR A 140 19.38 -14.22 -12.66
C THR A 140 20.19 -13.94 -13.93
N GLY A 141 21.18 -13.06 -13.80
CA GLY A 141 22.11 -12.66 -14.85
C GLY A 141 23.43 -12.22 -14.22
N GLN A 142 24.08 -11.22 -14.79
CA GLN A 142 25.37 -10.72 -14.31
C GLN A 142 25.30 -10.05 -12.92
N ASP A 143 24.12 -9.52 -12.51
CA ASP A 143 23.93 -8.84 -11.22
C ASP A 143 22.69 -9.34 -10.47
N VAL A 144 22.78 -10.54 -9.94
CA VAL A 144 21.70 -11.20 -9.16
C VAL A 144 21.33 -10.39 -7.91
N ALA A 145 22.31 -9.75 -7.28
CA ALA A 145 22.09 -9.02 -6.03
C ALA A 145 21.20 -7.79 -6.24
N THR A 146 21.45 -7.02 -7.29
CA THR A 146 20.61 -5.87 -7.66
C THR A 146 19.20 -6.33 -8.06
N HIS A 147 19.08 -7.33 -8.91
CA HIS A 147 17.76 -7.85 -9.33
C HIS A 147 16.92 -8.38 -8.16
N ARG A 148 17.57 -9.07 -7.20
CA ARG A 148 16.91 -9.54 -5.97
C ARG A 148 16.47 -8.37 -5.09
N ARG A 149 17.27 -7.32 -4.99
CA ARG A 149 16.91 -6.09 -4.24
C ARG A 149 15.70 -5.39 -4.86
N ASP A 150 15.65 -5.27 -6.18
CA ASP A 150 14.52 -4.69 -6.90
C ASP A 150 13.24 -5.51 -6.72
N ALA A 151 13.36 -6.85 -6.78
CA ALA A 151 12.25 -7.74 -6.48
C ALA A 151 11.74 -7.57 -5.04
N SER A 152 12.64 -7.41 -4.08
CA SER A 152 12.28 -7.15 -2.68
C SER A 152 11.54 -5.82 -2.52
N GLY A 153 11.91 -4.80 -3.29
CA GLY A 153 11.20 -3.52 -3.34
C GLY A 153 9.76 -3.67 -3.85
N ARG A 154 9.56 -4.42 -4.94
CA ARG A 154 8.21 -4.71 -5.49
C ARG A 154 7.36 -5.54 -4.54
N VAL A 155 7.95 -6.53 -3.87
CA VAL A 155 7.27 -7.32 -2.82
C VAL A 155 6.81 -6.43 -1.68
N ALA A 156 7.66 -5.53 -1.20
CA ALA A 156 7.31 -4.59 -0.14
C ALA A 156 6.19 -3.62 -0.55
N GLU A 157 6.16 -3.19 -1.82
CA GLU A 157 5.10 -2.35 -2.38
C GLU A 157 3.77 -3.10 -2.47
N ASP A 158 3.77 -4.35 -2.96
CA ASP A 158 2.56 -5.19 -3.02
C ASP A 158 2.01 -5.50 -1.61
N LEU A 159 2.89 -5.80 -0.64
CA LEU A 159 2.49 -5.94 0.76
C LEU A 159 1.86 -4.65 1.29
N ALA A 160 2.47 -3.50 1.02
CA ALA A 160 1.99 -2.21 1.48
C ALA A 160 0.58 -1.90 0.94
N THR A 161 0.36 -2.10 -0.35
CA THR A 161 -0.96 -1.90 -0.98
C THR A 161 -2.01 -2.81 -0.33
N LYS A 162 -1.73 -4.11 -0.17
CA LYS A 162 -2.67 -5.05 0.43
C LYS A 162 -3.00 -4.72 1.88
N ILE A 163 -2.00 -4.35 2.67
CA ILE A 163 -2.17 -4.02 4.08
C ILE A 163 -2.97 -2.72 4.24
N VAL A 164 -2.64 -1.69 3.49
CA VAL A 164 -3.33 -0.39 3.57
C VAL A 164 -4.77 -0.50 3.08
N ASP A 165 -5.02 -1.17 1.96
CA ASP A 165 -6.36 -1.45 1.46
C ASP A 165 -7.24 -2.14 2.50
N ASP A 166 -6.68 -3.11 3.21
CA ASP A 166 -7.41 -3.87 4.23
C ASP A 166 -7.69 -3.01 5.48
N VAL A 167 -6.71 -2.20 5.91
CA VAL A 167 -6.89 -1.24 7.01
C VAL A 167 -7.98 -0.21 6.69
N LEU A 168 -8.08 0.26 5.45
CA LEU A 168 -9.11 1.20 5.01
C LEU A 168 -10.52 0.60 5.00
N ARG A 169 -10.62 -0.68 4.69
CA ARG A 169 -11.90 -1.42 4.56
C ARG A 169 -12.39 -2.07 5.85
N MET A 170 -11.59 -2.10 6.89
CA MET A 170 -12.01 -2.68 8.16
C MET A 170 -13.15 -1.87 8.79
N LYS A 171 -13.91 -2.49 9.71
CA LYS A 171 -14.94 -1.79 10.49
C LYS A 171 -14.24 -1.04 11.64
N TRP A 172 -14.35 0.25 11.61
CA TRP A 172 -13.79 1.18 12.61
C TRP A 172 -14.75 1.45 13.75
#